data_fd05454250c848b3f7345a603c26217b
#
_entry.id   fd05454250c848b3f7345a603c26217b
#
_cell.length_a   1.000
_cell.length_b   1.000
_cell.length_c   1.000
_cell.angle_alpha   90.00
_cell.angle_beta   90.00
_cell.angle_gamma   90.00
#
_symmetry.space_group_name_H-M   'P 1'
#
loop_
_entity.id
_entity.type
_entity.pdbx_description
1 polymer ?
#
loop_
_entity_poly.entity_id
_entity_poly.type
_entity_poly.pdbx_seq_one_letter_code
_entity_poly.pdbx_strand_id
1 'polypeptide(L)'
;MKTIRYMFISDPGHGWLAVPATTIRKLGLAQDITCYSYVSDTGKTVYCEEDQDAGIVINALKEKGIEVKFREVNNAHNYSSVRDMRPYTPKSIGVLVISDQAYIDNQIRTAL
;
A
#
# COMPACT_ATOMS: atom_id res chain seq x y z
N MET A 1 11.26 7.31 -20.61
CA MET A 1 10.64 7.11 -19.29
C MET A 1 9.68 5.94 -19.35
N LYS A 2 9.76 5.06 -18.39
CA LYS A 2 8.86 3.91 -18.30
C LYS A 2 7.51 4.37 -17.70
N THR A 3 6.42 3.84 -18.24
CA THR A 3 5.07 4.14 -17.74
C THR A 3 4.42 2.87 -17.21
N ILE A 4 3.79 2.97 -16.05
CA ILE A 4 2.99 1.91 -15.46
C ILE A 4 1.56 2.44 -15.30
N ARG A 5 0.58 1.58 -15.55
CA ARG A 5 -0.82 1.92 -15.36
C ARG A 5 -1.40 1.08 -14.24
N TYR A 6 -1.90 1.76 -13.20
CA TYR A 6 -2.59 1.12 -12.08
C TYR A 6 -4.05 1.54 -12.04
N MET A 7 -4.90 0.65 -11.54
CA MET A 7 -6.29 0.97 -11.30
C MET A 7 -6.42 1.92 -10.11
N PHE A 8 -7.20 2.97 -10.26
CA PHE A 8 -7.59 3.86 -9.17
C PHE A 8 -9.09 3.71 -8.96
N ILE A 9 -9.46 3.19 -7.79
CA ILE A 9 -10.84 2.89 -7.45
C ILE A 9 -11.34 3.95 -6.48
N SER A 10 -12.44 4.61 -6.83
CA SER A 10 -13.04 5.62 -5.95
C SER A 10 -14.49 5.30 -5.66
N ASP A 11 -14.96 5.74 -4.50
CA ASP A 11 -16.37 5.75 -4.12
C ASP A 11 -16.69 7.13 -3.53
N PRO A 12 -17.92 7.39 -3.06
CA PRO A 12 -18.27 8.74 -2.58
C PRO A 12 -17.39 9.30 -1.48
N GLY A 13 -16.73 8.45 -0.69
CA GLY A 13 -15.95 8.91 0.46
C GLY A 13 -14.42 8.83 0.28
N HIS A 14 -13.93 7.91 -0.51
CA HIS A 14 -12.49 7.63 -0.59
C HIS A 14 -12.06 7.12 -1.96
N GLY A 15 -10.74 7.03 -2.14
CA GLY A 15 -10.13 6.42 -3.30
C GLY A 15 -8.92 5.58 -2.91
N TRP A 16 -8.59 4.60 -3.74
CA TRP A 16 -7.48 3.67 -3.52
C TRP A 16 -6.74 3.38 -4.81
N LEU A 17 -5.42 3.41 -4.74
CA LEU A 17 -4.56 2.98 -5.84
C LEU A 17 -4.24 1.50 -5.66
N ALA A 18 -4.60 0.67 -6.64
CA ALA A 18 -4.32 -0.76 -6.59
C ALA A 18 -2.90 -1.03 -7.06
N VAL A 19 -2.03 -1.41 -6.13
CA VAL A 19 -0.61 -1.62 -6.39
C VAL A 19 -0.26 -3.08 -6.10
N PRO A 20 0.47 -3.76 -7.01
CA PRO A 20 0.94 -5.12 -6.70
C PRO A 20 1.79 -5.14 -5.43
N ALA A 21 1.55 -6.11 -4.57
CA ALA A 21 2.34 -6.26 -3.35
C ALA A 21 3.83 -6.43 -3.64
N THR A 22 4.18 -7.07 -4.76
CA THR A 22 5.57 -7.18 -5.21
C THR A 22 6.23 -5.81 -5.39
N THR A 23 5.49 -4.83 -5.92
CA THR A 23 6.00 -3.47 -6.09
C THR A 23 6.26 -2.81 -4.74
N ILE A 24 5.33 -2.95 -3.80
CA ILE A 24 5.50 -2.42 -2.43
C ILE A 24 6.77 -3.00 -1.79
N ARG A 25 6.96 -4.32 -1.92
CA ARG A 25 8.16 -4.97 -1.36
C ARG A 25 9.44 -4.52 -2.04
N LYS A 26 9.45 -4.46 -3.38
CA LYS A 26 10.63 -4.04 -4.14
C LYS A 26 11.04 -2.60 -3.88
N LEU A 27 10.09 -1.73 -3.64
CA LEU A 27 10.35 -0.33 -3.29
C LEU A 27 10.75 -0.15 -1.84
N GLY A 28 10.68 -1.20 -1.02
CA GLY A 28 11.02 -1.12 0.39
C GLY A 28 10.00 -0.32 1.19
N LEU A 29 8.74 -0.27 0.75
CA LEU A 29 7.70 0.58 1.35
C LEU A 29 6.77 -0.18 2.30
N ALA A 30 7.04 -1.45 2.57
CA ALA A 30 6.11 -2.28 3.34
C ALA A 30 5.74 -1.68 4.69
N GLN A 31 6.69 -1.00 5.36
CA GLN A 31 6.46 -0.38 6.66
C GLN A 31 5.94 1.05 6.57
N ASP A 32 5.94 1.64 5.39
CA ASP A 32 5.50 3.02 5.18
C ASP A 32 4.02 3.12 4.85
N ILE A 33 3.43 2.02 4.38
CA ILE A 33 2.00 1.97 4.08
C ILE A 33 1.22 1.82 5.38
N THR A 34 0.17 2.63 5.53
CA THR A 34 -0.62 2.66 6.76
C THR A 34 -1.75 1.63 6.76
N CYS A 35 -2.35 1.42 7.93
CA CYS A 35 -3.53 0.56 8.08
C CYS A 35 -4.81 1.18 7.50
N TYR A 36 -4.75 2.42 7.02
CA TYR A 36 -5.85 3.02 6.25
C TYR A 36 -5.99 2.42 4.87
N SER A 37 -4.94 1.77 4.37
CA SER A 37 -4.98 1.01 3.14
C SER A 37 -5.51 -0.40 3.39
N TYR A 38 -5.86 -1.09 2.31
CA TYR A 38 -6.42 -2.45 2.37
C TYR A 38 -5.55 -3.41 1.57
N VAL A 39 -5.75 -4.68 1.80
CA VAL A 39 -5.05 -5.75 1.08
C VAL A 39 -6.06 -6.80 0.62
N SER A 40 -5.83 -7.35 -0.59
CA SER A 40 -6.65 -8.43 -1.12
C SER A 40 -6.49 -9.70 -0.27
N ASP A 41 -7.49 -10.60 -0.35
CA ASP A 41 -7.49 -11.85 0.41
C ASP A 41 -6.24 -12.70 0.15
N THR A 42 -5.71 -12.63 -1.07
CA THR A 42 -4.50 -13.38 -1.44
C THR A 42 -3.21 -12.69 -1.02
N GLY A 43 -3.27 -11.43 -0.55
CA GLY A 43 -2.09 -10.65 -0.23
C GLY A 43 -1.31 -10.15 -1.45
N LYS A 44 -1.87 -10.26 -2.66
CA LYS A 44 -1.17 -9.91 -3.90
C LYS A 44 -1.33 -8.46 -4.32
N THR A 45 -2.37 -7.79 -3.85
CA THR A 45 -2.66 -6.40 -4.21
C THR A 45 -2.89 -5.57 -2.96
N VAL A 46 -2.24 -4.41 -2.92
CA VAL A 46 -2.44 -3.42 -1.86
C VAL A 46 -3.24 -2.27 -2.44
N TYR A 47 -4.34 -1.93 -1.80
CA TYR A 47 -5.19 -0.81 -2.17
C TYR A 47 -4.78 0.39 -1.33
N CYS A 48 -3.87 1.19 -1.89
CA CYS A 48 -3.25 2.32 -1.19
C CYS A 48 -4.21 3.50 -1.12
N GLU A 49 -4.56 3.92 0.09
CA GLU A 49 -5.52 5.00 0.32
C GLU A 49 -4.96 6.33 -0.24
N GLU A 50 -5.82 7.09 -0.93
CA GLU A 50 -5.37 8.25 -1.72
C GLU A 50 -4.70 9.35 -0.90
N ASP A 51 -5.23 9.64 0.30
CA ASP A 51 -4.73 10.75 1.13
C ASP A 51 -3.49 10.37 1.95
N GLN A 52 -3.28 9.07 2.19
CA GLN A 52 -2.20 8.59 3.07
C GLN A 52 -1.07 7.91 2.31
N ASP A 53 -1.39 6.96 1.44
CA ASP A 53 -0.39 6.00 0.96
C ASP A 53 -0.12 6.03 -0.53
N ALA A 54 -1.11 6.39 -1.36
CA ALA A 54 -0.93 6.39 -2.82
C ALA A 54 0.22 7.30 -3.26
N GLY A 55 0.33 8.48 -2.66
CA GLY A 55 1.40 9.42 -2.98
C GLY A 55 2.79 8.89 -2.67
N ILE A 56 2.93 8.11 -1.60
CA ILE A 56 4.21 7.50 -1.23
C ILE A 56 4.69 6.56 -2.35
N VAL A 57 3.79 5.73 -2.85
CA VAL A 57 4.11 4.79 -3.93
C VAL A 57 4.41 5.52 -5.23
N ILE A 58 3.57 6.48 -5.60
CA ILE A 58 3.73 7.26 -6.83
C ILE A 58 5.08 7.99 -6.83
N ASN A 59 5.42 8.64 -5.71
CA ASN A 59 6.68 9.36 -5.59
C ASN A 59 7.89 8.43 -5.65
N ALA A 60 7.83 7.27 -5.00
CA ALA A 60 8.91 6.29 -5.04
C ALA A 60 9.15 5.77 -6.47
N LEU A 61 8.09 5.54 -7.22
CA LEU A 61 8.19 5.12 -8.62
C LEU A 61 8.75 6.25 -9.49
N LYS A 62 8.29 7.48 -9.27
CA LYS A 62 8.78 8.65 -10.00
C LYS A 62 10.27 8.86 -9.81
N GLU A 63 10.78 8.66 -8.60
CA GLU A 63 12.21 8.75 -8.31
C GLU A 63 13.03 7.72 -9.11
N LYS A 64 12.41 6.61 -9.50
CA LYS A 64 13.04 5.59 -10.35
C LYS A 64 12.81 5.82 -11.84
N GLY A 65 12.28 6.97 -12.22
CA GLY A 65 12.00 7.29 -13.63
C GLY A 65 10.74 6.62 -14.17
N ILE A 66 9.82 6.22 -13.31
CA ILE A 66 8.59 5.54 -13.71
C ILE A 66 7.41 6.50 -13.50
N GLU A 67 6.66 6.74 -14.59
CA GLU A 67 5.43 7.51 -14.54
C GLU A 67 4.25 6.59 -14.27
N VAL A 68 3.40 6.96 -13.30
CA VAL A 68 2.18 6.21 -12.99
C VAL A 68 0.99 6.88 -13.66
N LYS A 69 0.27 6.12 -14.46
CA LYS A 69 -1.02 6.52 -15.04
C LYS A 69 -2.13 5.71 -14.42
N PHE A 70 -3.33 6.27 -14.41
CA PHE A 70 -4.46 5.66 -13.73
C PHE A 70 -5.47 5.11 -14.73
N ARG A 71 -6.02 3.95 -14.40
CA ARG A 71 -7.26 3.46 -14.97
C ARG A 71 -8.32 3.65 -13.90
N GLU A 72 -9.19 4.62 -14.09
CA GLU A 72 -10.17 5.00 -13.07
C GLU A 72 -11.38 4.08 -13.08
N VAL A 73 -11.80 3.66 -11.89
CA VAL A 73 -13.04 2.93 -11.64
C VAL A 73 -13.79 3.69 -10.57
N ASN A 74 -14.91 4.31 -10.96
CA ASN A 74 -15.67 5.17 -10.06
C ASN A 74 -16.99 4.52 -9.67
N ASN A 75 -17.18 4.29 -8.38
CA ASN A 75 -18.42 3.77 -7.78
C ASN A 75 -19.22 4.93 -7.20
N ALA A 76 -19.71 5.82 -8.07
CA ALA A 76 -20.32 7.10 -7.66
C ALA A 76 -21.53 6.97 -6.75
N HIS A 77 -22.26 5.86 -6.81
CA HIS A 77 -23.52 5.68 -6.08
C HIS A 77 -23.46 4.66 -4.96
N ASN A 78 -22.37 3.88 -4.86
CA ASN A 78 -22.23 2.81 -3.88
C ASN A 78 -20.83 2.82 -3.31
N TYR A 79 -20.72 2.37 -2.05
CA TYR A 79 -19.40 2.14 -1.46
C TYR A 79 -18.67 0.99 -2.17
N SER A 80 -17.38 1.15 -2.35
CA SER A 80 -16.54 0.15 -2.99
C SER A 80 -16.38 -1.09 -2.11
N SER A 81 -16.30 -2.26 -2.76
CA SER A 81 -15.97 -3.52 -2.08
C SER A 81 -14.57 -3.53 -1.46
N VAL A 82 -13.71 -2.59 -1.81
CA VAL A 82 -12.40 -2.41 -1.16
C VAL A 82 -12.57 -2.24 0.36
N ARG A 83 -13.63 -1.58 0.79
CA ARG A 83 -13.92 -1.36 2.21
C ARG A 83 -14.17 -2.64 3.00
N ASP A 84 -14.49 -3.73 2.32
CA ASP A 84 -14.73 -5.04 2.93
C ASP A 84 -13.47 -5.90 3.00
N MET A 85 -12.37 -5.39 2.47
CA MET A 85 -11.10 -6.08 2.49
C MET A 85 -10.41 -5.91 3.85
N ARG A 86 -9.34 -6.69 4.08
CA ARG A 86 -8.58 -6.59 5.32
C ARG A 86 -7.76 -5.30 5.33
N PRO A 87 -7.64 -4.64 6.49
CA PRO A 87 -6.69 -3.54 6.64
C PRO A 87 -5.27 -4.02 6.34
N TYR A 88 -4.50 -3.15 5.69
CA TYR A 88 -3.10 -3.44 5.38
C TYR A 88 -2.26 -3.59 6.64
N THR A 89 -1.43 -4.61 6.65
CA THR A 89 -0.26 -4.73 7.55
C THR A 89 0.91 -5.25 6.73
N PRO A 90 2.16 -4.97 7.09
CA PRO A 90 3.30 -5.54 6.37
C PRO A 90 3.26 -7.07 6.30
N LYS A 91 2.82 -7.71 7.37
CA LYS A 91 2.66 -9.17 7.43
C LYS A 91 1.67 -9.67 6.38
N SER A 92 0.64 -8.89 6.06
CA SER A 92 -0.39 -9.27 5.08
C SER A 92 0.17 -9.46 3.67
N ILE A 93 1.33 -8.88 3.38
CA ILE A 93 2.04 -9.08 2.10
C ILE A 93 3.34 -9.86 2.29
N GLY A 94 3.44 -10.62 3.36
CA GLY A 94 4.57 -11.52 3.58
C GLY A 94 5.84 -10.87 4.12
N VAL A 95 5.75 -9.64 4.63
CA VAL A 95 6.89 -8.96 5.24
C VAL A 95 6.83 -9.15 6.75
N LEU A 96 7.85 -9.76 7.31
CA LEU A 96 7.96 -9.90 8.75
C LEU A 96 8.36 -8.57 9.36
N VAL A 97 7.51 -8.04 10.22
CA VAL A 97 7.79 -6.84 10.97
C VAL A 97 7.85 -7.21 12.44
N ILE A 98 8.96 -6.89 13.06
CA ILE A 98 9.08 -6.97 14.50
C ILE A 98 8.21 -5.84 15.06
N SER A 99 7.28 -6.17 15.97
CA SER A 99 6.45 -5.14 16.60
C SER A 99 7.36 -4.08 17.23
N ASP A 100 6.87 -2.84 17.35
CA ASP A 100 7.67 -1.75 17.87
C ASP A 100 8.30 -2.12 19.22
N GLN A 101 7.55 -2.76 20.10
CA GLN A 101 8.07 -3.18 21.40
C GLN A 101 9.13 -4.27 21.26
N ALA A 102 8.91 -5.26 20.41
CA ALA A 102 9.88 -6.31 20.17
C ALA A 102 11.15 -5.77 19.49
N TYR A 103 10.98 -4.79 18.61
CA TYR A 103 12.13 -4.12 17.97
C TYR A 103 12.97 -3.37 19.01
N ILE A 104 12.32 -2.60 19.87
CA ILE A 104 12.98 -1.87 20.97
C ILE A 104 13.71 -2.84 21.88
N ASP A 105 13.05 -3.92 22.31
CA ASP A 105 13.65 -4.93 23.17
C ASP A 105 14.87 -5.58 22.53
N ASN A 106 14.78 -5.86 21.22
CA ASN A 106 15.89 -6.44 20.48
C ASN A 106 17.06 -5.47 20.36
N GLN A 107 16.78 -4.18 20.14
CA GLN A 107 17.83 -3.14 20.10
C GLN A 107 18.55 -3.03 21.44
N ILE A 108 17.80 -3.04 22.53
CA ILE A 108 18.38 -3.02 23.88
C ILE A 108 19.26 -4.25 24.10
N ARG A 109 18.77 -5.43 23.74
CA ARG A 109 19.49 -6.69 23.91
C ARG A 109 20.81 -6.71 23.12
N THR A 110 20.81 -6.20 21.89
CA THR A 110 22.01 -6.19 21.06
C THR A 110 22.98 -5.09 21.44
N ALA A 111 22.51 -4.03 22.12
CA ALA A 111 23.35 -2.94 22.60
C ALA A 111 24.07 -3.28 23.92
N LEU A 112 23.58 -4.26 24.67
CA LEU A 112 24.19 -4.71 25.91
C LEU A 112 25.23 -5.79 25.66
#